data_f33aee62240154603f4886cc0b5cba28
#
_entry.id   f33aee62240154603f4886cc0b5cba28
#
_cell.length_a   1.000
_cell.length_b   1.000
_cell.length_c   1.000
_cell.angle_alpha   90.00
_cell.angle_beta   90.00
_cell.angle_gamma   90.00
#
_symmetry.space_group_name_H-M   'P 1'
#
loop_
_entity.id
_entity.type
_entity.pdbx_description
1 polymer ?
#
loop_
_entity_poly.entity_id
_entity_poly.type
_entity_poly.pdbx_seq_one_letter_code
_entity_poly.pdbx_strand_id
1 'polypeptide(L)'
;PVITATNTIVPALLAGNTMVLKHSSQTPRCAELIAQALENTGLPKGVFQIVHTDHQACEKIISDPRIAHVVFTGSVRGGQEVKKYIGTRFINVGLELGGKDPAYVRSDADINHAIENLVDGAMFNSGQSCCGIERIYVDQSIYKDFIDGFENSTEQYKL
;
A
#
# COMPACT_ATOMS: atom_id res chain seq x y z
N PRO A 1 -0.14 0.51 7.97
CA PRO A 1 0.21 -0.92 7.81
C PRO A 1 -0.99 -1.85 7.97
N VAL A 2 -1.99 -1.51 8.80
CA VAL A 2 -3.17 -2.38 9.02
C VAL A 2 -4.07 -2.43 7.78
N ILE A 3 -4.45 -1.28 7.23
CA ILE A 3 -5.31 -1.19 6.02
C ILE A 3 -4.70 -1.99 4.87
N THR A 4 -3.42 -1.80 4.60
CA THR A 4 -2.70 -2.50 3.53
C THR A 4 -2.73 -4.03 3.71
N ALA A 5 -2.53 -4.51 4.93
CA ALA A 5 -2.59 -5.94 5.24
C ALA A 5 -4.01 -6.49 5.06
N THR A 6 -5.03 -5.79 5.57
CA THR A 6 -6.43 -6.25 5.53
C THR A 6 -6.98 -6.30 4.11
N ASN A 7 -6.54 -5.41 3.20
CA ASN A 7 -6.93 -5.44 1.80
C ASN A 7 -6.57 -6.76 1.10
N THR A 8 -5.55 -7.45 1.56
CA THR A 8 -5.17 -8.78 1.04
C THR A 8 -5.75 -9.91 1.89
N ILE A 9 -5.68 -9.79 3.22
CA ILE A 9 -6.06 -10.86 4.14
C ILE A 9 -7.55 -11.19 4.02
N VAL A 10 -8.41 -10.19 4.06
CA VAL A 10 -9.86 -10.40 4.09
C VAL A 10 -10.36 -11.10 2.82
N PRO A 11 -10.05 -10.60 1.59
CA PRO A 11 -10.49 -11.29 0.38
C PRO A 11 -9.93 -12.69 0.24
N ALA A 12 -8.68 -12.92 0.62
CA ALA A 12 -8.05 -14.22 0.52
C ALA A 12 -8.71 -15.26 1.44
N LEU A 13 -9.01 -14.88 2.69
CA LEU A 13 -9.71 -15.76 3.64
C LEU A 13 -11.15 -16.01 3.20
N LEU A 14 -11.88 -15.00 2.72
CA LEU A 14 -13.23 -15.16 2.19
C LEU A 14 -13.28 -16.08 0.96
N ALA A 15 -12.23 -16.09 0.16
CA ALA A 15 -12.07 -17.01 -0.96
C ALA A 15 -11.66 -18.45 -0.54
N GLY A 16 -11.54 -18.72 0.77
CA GLY A 16 -11.22 -20.04 1.31
C GLY A 16 -9.74 -20.40 1.31
N ASN A 17 -8.84 -19.43 1.17
CA ASN A 17 -7.40 -19.67 1.21
C ASN A 17 -6.87 -19.73 2.64
N THR A 18 -5.75 -20.42 2.81
CA THR A 18 -4.90 -20.28 4.00
C THR A 18 -3.82 -19.25 3.76
N MET A 19 -3.36 -18.57 4.82
CA MET A 19 -2.39 -17.48 4.69
C MET A 19 -1.29 -17.54 5.72
N VAL A 20 -0.09 -17.14 5.29
CA VAL A 20 1.03 -16.79 6.16
C VAL A 20 1.34 -15.32 5.96
N LEU A 21 1.21 -14.52 7.03
CA LEU A 21 1.56 -13.11 7.03
C LEU A 21 2.98 -12.92 7.57
N LYS A 22 3.88 -12.41 6.73
CA LYS A 22 5.16 -11.83 7.15
C LYS A 22 5.00 -10.30 7.13
N HIS A 23 4.74 -9.72 8.27
CA HIS A 23 4.57 -8.27 8.39
C HIS A 23 5.92 -7.52 8.38
N SER A 24 5.87 -6.18 8.21
CA SER A 24 7.05 -5.33 8.34
C SER A 24 7.68 -5.46 9.73
N SER A 25 9.01 -5.55 9.79
CA SER A 25 9.75 -5.53 11.06
C SER A 25 9.66 -4.19 11.80
N GLN A 26 9.23 -3.12 11.14
CA GLN A 26 9.01 -1.81 11.75
C GLN A 26 7.72 -1.76 12.59
N THR A 27 6.73 -2.60 12.27
CA THR A 27 5.43 -2.60 12.94
C THR A 27 4.95 -4.02 13.25
N PRO A 28 5.76 -4.86 13.96
CA PRO A 28 5.46 -6.28 14.16
C PRO A 28 4.15 -6.48 14.96
N ARG A 29 3.87 -5.59 15.90
CA ARG A 29 2.67 -5.66 16.74
C ARG A 29 1.36 -5.62 15.93
N CYS A 30 1.37 -5.00 14.74
CA CYS A 30 0.20 -5.00 13.87
C CYS A 30 -0.19 -6.42 13.42
N ALA A 31 0.79 -7.28 13.11
CA ALA A 31 0.52 -8.66 12.73
C ALA A 31 -0.13 -9.45 13.87
N GLU A 32 0.38 -9.27 15.09
CA GLU A 32 -0.15 -9.94 16.30
C GLU A 32 -1.59 -9.52 16.57
N LEU A 33 -1.91 -8.22 16.48
CA LEU A 33 -3.26 -7.72 16.69
C LEU A 33 -4.24 -8.21 15.59
N ILE A 34 -3.79 -8.30 14.34
CA ILE A 34 -4.58 -8.88 13.25
C ILE A 34 -4.86 -10.37 13.54
N ALA A 35 -3.83 -11.14 13.94
CA ALA A 35 -4.00 -12.55 14.28
C ALA A 35 -4.98 -12.74 15.42
N GLN A 36 -4.85 -11.95 16.49
CA GLN A 36 -5.77 -11.97 17.63
C GLN A 36 -7.21 -11.63 17.23
N ALA A 37 -7.39 -10.63 16.37
CA ALA A 37 -8.71 -10.25 15.88
C ALA A 37 -9.36 -11.41 15.08
N LEU A 38 -8.59 -12.08 14.23
CA LEU A 38 -9.06 -13.23 13.45
C LEU A 38 -9.35 -14.46 14.32
N GLU A 39 -8.55 -14.74 15.34
CA GLU A 39 -8.82 -15.82 16.31
C GLU A 39 -10.17 -15.63 16.99
N ASN A 40 -10.53 -14.40 17.34
CA ASN A 40 -11.80 -14.07 17.99
C ASN A 40 -13.03 -14.28 17.06
N THR A 41 -12.83 -14.46 15.76
CA THR A 41 -13.92 -14.76 14.80
C THR A 41 -14.28 -16.24 14.71
N GLY A 42 -13.57 -17.11 15.41
CA GLY A 42 -13.73 -18.56 15.30
C GLY A 42 -13.06 -19.18 14.08
N LEU A 43 -12.15 -18.46 13.41
CA LEU A 43 -11.37 -18.99 12.31
C LEU A 43 -10.61 -20.25 12.72
N PRO A 44 -10.66 -21.36 11.95
CA PRO A 44 -9.97 -22.60 12.32
C PRO A 44 -8.46 -22.39 12.49
N LYS A 45 -7.86 -23.07 13.46
CA LYS A 45 -6.42 -23.01 13.71
C LYS A 45 -5.63 -23.38 12.45
N GLY A 46 -4.59 -22.57 12.16
CA GLY A 46 -3.69 -22.79 11.04
C GLY A 46 -4.15 -22.18 9.70
N VAL A 47 -5.38 -21.68 9.61
CA VAL A 47 -5.87 -21.00 8.39
C VAL A 47 -5.14 -19.66 8.19
N PHE A 48 -4.94 -18.90 9.26
CA PHE A 48 -4.13 -17.69 9.24
C PHE A 48 -2.98 -17.83 10.24
N GLN A 49 -1.77 -17.55 9.78
CA GLN A 49 -0.56 -17.62 10.60
C GLN A 49 0.31 -16.39 10.37
N ILE A 50 1.04 -15.98 11.40
CA ILE A 50 2.03 -14.91 11.30
C ILE A 50 3.43 -15.47 11.50
N VAL A 51 4.40 -14.86 10.83
CA VAL A 51 5.82 -15.14 11.02
C VAL A 51 6.62 -13.84 11.14
N HIS A 52 7.47 -13.77 12.14
CA HIS A 52 8.47 -12.72 12.27
C HIS A 52 9.81 -13.31 11.86
N THR A 53 10.33 -12.86 10.72
CA THR A 53 11.54 -13.45 10.16
C THR A 53 12.34 -12.44 9.34
N ASP A 54 13.60 -12.75 9.10
CA ASP A 54 14.49 -12.01 8.23
C ASP A 54 14.24 -12.31 6.73
N HIS A 55 15.00 -11.66 5.87
CA HIS A 55 14.87 -11.82 4.43
C HIS A 55 15.29 -13.21 3.96
N GLN A 56 16.29 -13.85 4.61
CA GLN A 56 16.77 -15.17 4.21
C GLN A 56 15.73 -16.26 4.48
N ALA A 57 15.08 -16.22 5.63
CA ALA A 57 13.99 -17.15 5.93
C ALA A 57 12.73 -16.83 5.09
N CYS A 58 12.49 -15.55 4.78
CA CYS A 58 11.41 -15.15 3.88
C CYS A 58 11.61 -15.73 2.46
N GLU A 59 12.83 -15.71 1.93
CA GLU A 59 13.19 -16.38 0.67
C GLU A 59 12.80 -17.86 0.69
N LYS A 60 13.18 -18.59 1.76
CA LYS A 60 12.84 -20.01 1.89
C LYS A 60 11.32 -20.25 1.91
N ILE A 61 10.56 -19.38 2.59
CA ILE A 61 9.10 -19.47 2.62
C ILE A 61 8.53 -19.26 1.22
N ILE A 62 8.93 -18.18 0.53
CA ILE A 62 8.43 -17.84 -0.81
C ILE A 62 8.79 -18.93 -1.83
N SER A 63 9.97 -19.53 -1.71
CA SER A 63 10.43 -20.59 -2.61
C SER A 63 9.78 -21.95 -2.35
N ASP A 64 9.12 -22.14 -1.23
CA ASP A 64 8.48 -23.42 -0.86
C ASP A 64 7.34 -23.76 -1.85
N PRO A 65 7.31 -24.97 -2.41
CA PRO A 65 6.29 -25.37 -3.38
C PRO A 65 4.85 -25.35 -2.85
N ARG A 66 4.66 -25.34 -1.54
CA ARG A 66 3.34 -25.21 -0.90
C ARG A 66 2.77 -23.80 -0.98
N ILE A 67 3.59 -22.79 -1.26
CA ILE A 67 3.14 -21.42 -1.48
C ILE A 67 2.64 -21.31 -2.94
N ALA A 68 1.34 -21.15 -3.12
CA ALA A 68 0.71 -21.07 -4.43
C ALA A 68 0.53 -19.63 -4.95
N HIS A 69 0.58 -18.65 -4.06
CA HIS A 69 0.40 -17.23 -4.39
C HIS A 69 1.21 -16.36 -3.42
N VAL A 70 1.76 -15.28 -3.92
CA VAL A 70 2.48 -14.28 -3.10
C VAL A 70 1.90 -12.91 -3.37
N VAL A 71 1.63 -12.15 -2.30
CA VAL A 71 1.30 -10.71 -2.38
C VAL A 71 2.34 -9.95 -1.57
N PHE A 72 2.87 -8.91 -2.17
CA PHE A 72 3.87 -8.05 -1.54
C PHE A 72 3.50 -6.58 -1.74
N THR A 73 3.46 -5.85 -0.64
CA THR A 73 3.36 -4.39 -0.64
C THR A 73 4.63 -3.81 -0.03
N GLY A 74 5.30 -2.93 -0.74
CA GLY A 74 6.52 -2.31 -0.26
C GLY A 74 7.35 -1.65 -1.37
N SER A 75 8.67 -1.57 -1.18
CA SER A 75 9.55 -0.93 -2.13
C SER A 75 9.72 -1.71 -3.44
N VAL A 76 10.04 -1.01 -4.53
CA VAL A 76 10.40 -1.64 -5.83
C VAL A 76 11.51 -2.67 -5.65
N ARG A 77 12.55 -2.35 -4.85
CA ARG A 77 13.63 -3.29 -4.54
C ARG A 77 13.10 -4.57 -3.87
N GLY A 78 12.21 -4.43 -2.89
CA GLY A 78 11.59 -5.59 -2.23
C GLY A 78 10.77 -6.44 -3.20
N GLY A 79 10.00 -5.82 -4.08
CA GLY A 79 9.27 -6.52 -5.14
C GLY A 79 10.17 -7.29 -6.11
N GLN A 80 11.31 -6.71 -6.47
CA GLN A 80 12.32 -7.39 -7.29
C GLN A 80 12.90 -8.63 -6.59
N GLU A 81 13.19 -8.54 -5.29
CA GLU A 81 13.66 -9.69 -4.51
C GLU A 81 12.58 -10.79 -4.43
N VAL A 82 11.32 -10.43 -4.15
CA VAL A 82 10.21 -11.38 -4.16
C VAL A 82 10.11 -12.11 -5.51
N LYS A 83 10.24 -11.40 -6.63
CA LYS A 83 10.26 -12.03 -7.96
C LYS A 83 11.42 -13.00 -8.15
N LYS A 84 12.59 -12.68 -7.63
CA LYS A 84 13.77 -13.60 -7.67
C LYS A 84 13.50 -14.86 -6.86
N TYR A 85 12.91 -14.75 -5.67
CA TYR A 85 12.61 -15.88 -4.80
C TYR A 85 11.58 -16.86 -5.41
N ILE A 86 10.67 -16.35 -6.21
CA ILE A 86 9.74 -17.18 -6.97
C ILE A 86 10.45 -17.96 -8.08
N GLY A 87 11.49 -17.37 -8.69
CA GLY A 87 12.29 -17.99 -9.72
C GLY A 87 11.47 -18.40 -10.95
N THR A 88 11.58 -19.67 -11.35
CA THR A 88 10.91 -20.24 -12.53
C THR A 88 9.53 -20.84 -12.21
N ARG A 89 9.03 -20.68 -11.00
CA ARG A 89 7.73 -21.21 -10.60
C ARG A 89 6.58 -20.47 -11.30
N PHE A 90 5.58 -21.22 -11.77
CA PHE A 90 4.38 -20.67 -12.39
C PHE A 90 3.32 -20.38 -11.33
N ILE A 91 3.58 -19.36 -10.50
CA ILE A 91 2.62 -18.87 -9.49
C ILE A 91 2.33 -17.38 -9.71
N ASN A 92 1.14 -16.94 -9.29
CA ASN A 92 0.77 -15.55 -9.36
C ASN A 92 1.46 -14.73 -8.26
N VAL A 93 1.83 -13.51 -8.61
CA VAL A 93 2.46 -12.54 -7.71
C VAL A 93 1.74 -11.21 -7.83
N GLY A 94 1.11 -10.78 -6.75
CA GLY A 94 0.62 -9.42 -6.60
C GLY A 94 1.72 -8.52 -6.05
N LEU A 95 2.03 -7.43 -6.74
CA LEU A 95 3.02 -6.45 -6.31
C LEU A 95 2.36 -5.07 -6.22
N GLU A 96 2.27 -4.55 -5.01
CA GLU A 96 1.87 -3.18 -4.73
C GLU A 96 3.10 -2.41 -4.26
N LEU A 97 3.60 -1.54 -5.12
CA LEU A 97 4.88 -0.85 -4.95
C LEU A 97 4.65 0.65 -4.74
N GLY A 98 5.72 1.43 -4.78
CA GLY A 98 5.62 2.87 -4.74
C GLY A 98 5.03 3.45 -6.04
N GLY A 99 4.54 4.66 -5.95
CA GLY A 99 4.00 5.42 -7.08
C GLY A 99 4.53 6.84 -7.13
N LYS A 100 4.05 7.59 -8.10
CA LYS A 100 4.28 9.02 -8.29
C LYS A 100 3.13 9.55 -9.16
N ASP A 101 1.95 9.58 -8.55
CA ASP A 101 0.72 9.82 -9.28
C ASP A 101 0.63 11.26 -9.77
N PRO A 102 0.27 11.47 -11.04
CA PRO A 102 0.06 12.81 -11.59
C PRO A 102 -1.40 13.24 -11.46
N ALA A 103 -1.60 14.54 -11.37
CA ALA A 103 -2.90 15.17 -11.56
C ALA A 103 -2.86 16.20 -12.69
N TYR A 104 -3.97 16.42 -13.35
CA TYR A 104 -4.12 17.45 -14.37
C TYR A 104 -5.36 18.31 -14.07
N VAL A 105 -5.13 19.62 -13.93
CA VAL A 105 -6.18 20.62 -13.67
C VAL A 105 -6.44 21.37 -14.97
N ARG A 106 -7.63 21.16 -15.55
CA ARG A 106 -8.08 21.79 -16.80
C ARG A 106 -8.57 23.20 -16.55
N SER A 107 -8.61 24.04 -17.58
CA SER A 107 -9.09 25.42 -17.51
C SER A 107 -10.56 25.57 -17.09
N ASP A 108 -11.37 24.52 -17.30
CA ASP A 108 -12.79 24.48 -16.95
C ASP A 108 -13.07 23.77 -15.60
N ALA A 109 -12.03 23.47 -14.82
CA ALA A 109 -12.16 22.83 -13.51
C ALA A 109 -12.70 23.83 -12.46
N ASP A 110 -13.44 23.32 -11.49
CA ASP A 110 -13.68 24.06 -10.23
C ASP A 110 -12.34 24.15 -9.46
N ILE A 111 -11.76 25.36 -9.49
CA ILE A 111 -10.42 25.58 -8.97
C ILE A 111 -10.33 25.35 -7.46
N ASN A 112 -11.36 25.71 -6.69
CA ASN A 112 -11.37 25.53 -5.24
C ASN A 112 -11.46 24.05 -4.88
N HIS A 113 -12.33 23.32 -5.54
CA HIS A 113 -12.44 21.86 -5.39
C HIS A 113 -11.14 21.15 -5.79
N ALA A 114 -10.50 21.57 -6.89
CA ALA A 114 -9.23 21.01 -7.31
C ALA A 114 -8.12 21.25 -6.30
N ILE A 115 -8.00 22.48 -5.75
CA ILE A 115 -7.01 22.84 -4.73
C ILE A 115 -7.20 21.98 -3.48
N GLU A 116 -8.42 21.94 -2.92
CA GLU A 116 -8.72 21.19 -1.69
C GLU A 116 -8.33 19.70 -1.83
N ASN A 117 -8.76 19.06 -2.91
CA ASN A 117 -8.50 17.64 -3.12
C ASN A 117 -7.02 17.34 -3.45
N LEU A 118 -6.33 18.25 -4.14
CA LEU A 118 -4.95 18.02 -4.51
C LEU A 118 -3.97 18.35 -3.36
N VAL A 119 -4.31 19.28 -2.48
CA VAL A 119 -3.56 19.48 -1.22
C VAL A 119 -3.70 18.24 -0.34
N ASP A 120 -4.92 17.73 -0.15
CA ASP A 120 -5.12 16.51 0.61
C ASP A 120 -4.38 15.31 -0.05
N GLY A 121 -4.55 15.13 -1.35
CA GLY A 121 -3.89 14.05 -2.10
C GLY A 121 -2.36 14.09 -2.07
N ALA A 122 -1.76 15.27 -1.92
CA ALA A 122 -0.31 15.44 -1.82
C ALA A 122 0.21 15.34 -0.38
N MET A 123 -0.54 15.85 0.61
CA MET A 123 -0.07 16.04 1.98
C MET A 123 -0.61 14.99 2.96
N PHE A 124 -1.64 14.22 2.58
CA PHE A 124 -2.20 13.17 3.41
C PHE A 124 -1.09 12.23 3.95
N ASN A 125 -1.17 11.93 5.25
CA ASN A 125 -0.16 11.11 5.94
C ASN A 125 1.29 11.60 5.73
N SER A 126 1.50 12.92 5.70
CA SER A 126 2.79 13.57 5.41
C SER A 126 3.37 13.17 4.04
N GLY A 127 2.51 12.96 3.04
CA GLY A 127 2.91 12.51 1.70
C GLY A 127 3.36 11.05 1.62
N GLN A 128 3.25 10.29 2.71
CA GLN A 128 3.69 8.88 2.76
C GLN A 128 2.58 7.95 2.27
N SER A 129 2.26 8.05 0.98
CA SER A 129 1.26 7.22 0.31
C SER A 129 1.80 6.72 -1.03
N CYS A 130 1.52 5.47 -1.37
CA CYS A 130 1.89 4.92 -2.68
C CYS A 130 1.12 5.56 -3.85
N CYS A 131 -0.03 6.17 -3.57
CA CYS A 131 -0.88 6.92 -4.50
C CYS A 131 -0.86 8.43 -4.20
N GLY A 132 0.14 8.94 -3.49
CA GLY A 132 0.31 10.37 -3.24
C GLY A 132 0.50 11.15 -4.54
N ILE A 133 -0.19 12.28 -4.64
CA ILE A 133 -0.05 13.17 -5.81
C ILE A 133 1.29 13.88 -5.72
N GLU A 134 2.20 13.57 -6.65
CA GLU A 134 3.55 14.14 -6.65
C GLU A 134 3.84 15.06 -7.84
N ARG A 135 2.93 15.13 -8.81
CA ARG A 135 2.99 16.04 -9.97
C ARG A 135 1.63 16.59 -10.29
N ILE A 136 1.52 17.91 -10.31
CA ILE A 136 0.28 18.58 -10.67
C ILE A 136 0.54 19.42 -11.94
N TYR A 137 -0.11 19.06 -13.01
CA TYR A 137 -0.11 19.83 -14.27
C TYR A 137 -1.33 20.73 -14.28
N VAL A 138 -1.14 22.03 -14.45
CA VAL A 138 -2.20 23.02 -14.43
C VAL A 138 -2.25 23.76 -15.75
N ASP A 139 -3.45 23.96 -16.28
CA ASP A 139 -3.66 24.78 -17.48
C ASP A 139 -3.12 26.18 -17.24
N GLN A 140 -2.43 26.74 -18.22
CA GLN A 140 -1.74 28.02 -18.11
C GLN A 140 -2.68 29.17 -17.76
N SER A 141 -3.94 29.13 -18.22
CA SER A 141 -4.92 30.20 -17.98
C SER A 141 -5.35 30.35 -16.52
N ILE A 142 -5.25 29.28 -15.71
CA ILE A 142 -5.64 29.25 -14.30
C ILE A 142 -4.44 28.98 -13.36
N TYR A 143 -3.23 28.91 -13.93
CA TYR A 143 -2.04 28.48 -13.21
C TYR A 143 -1.74 29.35 -11.97
N LYS A 144 -1.82 30.68 -12.13
CA LYS A 144 -1.51 31.59 -11.04
C LYS A 144 -2.50 31.46 -9.89
N ASP A 145 -3.80 31.48 -10.19
CA ASP A 145 -4.86 31.37 -9.19
C ASP A 145 -4.80 30.02 -8.47
N PHE A 146 -4.46 28.96 -9.21
CA PHE A 146 -4.26 27.64 -8.63
C PHE A 146 -3.08 27.61 -7.65
N ILE A 147 -1.91 28.14 -8.04
CA ILE A 147 -0.73 28.16 -7.16
C ILE A 147 -0.98 28.98 -5.90
N ASP A 148 -1.52 30.19 -6.03
CA ASP A 148 -1.83 31.05 -4.88
C ASP A 148 -2.79 30.36 -3.91
N GLY A 149 -3.83 29.69 -4.42
CA GLY A 149 -4.78 28.95 -3.61
C GLY A 149 -4.19 27.66 -2.99
N PHE A 150 -3.36 26.94 -3.73
CA PHE A 150 -2.71 25.72 -3.25
C PHE A 150 -1.73 26.02 -2.10
N GLU A 151 -0.94 27.10 -2.24
CA GLU A 151 -0.02 27.56 -1.19
C GLU A 151 -0.79 27.93 0.07
N ASN A 152 -1.81 28.79 -0.04
CA ASN A 152 -2.66 29.19 1.08
C ASN A 152 -3.33 28.00 1.78
N SER A 153 -3.81 27.02 1.02
CA SER A 153 -4.44 25.82 1.57
C SER A 153 -3.42 24.92 2.28
N THR A 154 -2.22 24.80 1.72
CA THR A 154 -1.13 24.01 2.33
C THR A 154 -0.66 24.59 3.65
N GLU A 155 -0.57 25.91 3.77
CA GLU A 155 -0.19 26.60 5.02
C GLU A 155 -1.18 26.34 6.16
N GLN A 156 -2.44 26.06 5.85
CA GLN A 156 -3.48 25.75 6.82
C GLN A 156 -3.52 24.28 7.21
N TYR A 157 -2.79 23.42 6.48
CA TYR A 157 -2.76 21.97 6.74
C TYR A 157 -2.07 21.69 8.08
N LYS A 158 -2.78 21.06 8.99
CA LYS A 158 -2.25 20.70 10.31
C LYS A 158 -1.59 19.33 10.24
N LEU A 159 -0.31 19.28 10.55
CA LEU A 159 0.48 18.06 10.70
C LEU A 159 0.23 17.38 12.05
#